data_38d54a3227cdbe764d9d273b01f899b6
#
_entry.id   38d54a3227cdbe764d9d273b01f899b6
#
_cell.length_a   1.000
_cell.length_b   1.000
_cell.length_c   1.000
_cell.angle_alpha   90.00
_cell.angle_beta   90.00
_cell.angle_gamma   90.00
#
_symmetry.space_group_name_H-M   'P 1'
#
loop_
_entity.id
_entity.type
_entity.pdbx_description
1 polymer ?
#
loop_
_entity_poly.entity_id
_entity_poly.type
_entity_poly.pdbx_seq_one_letter_code
_entity_poly.pdbx_strand_id
1 'polypeptide(L)'
;MQTAFERLGIAPSAGESDIRAAYHKLVKGCHPDSFSDPEQQRKGQEELILINVAYEQAMKIACSRSTVSPSLPCEQAKSWAKKLLERKQFELALLQLSKSESKDAEWFSLQGDTLTGLKQYTSAHQAFRAAVRMEPNNLAYRRNALDSEMRLKKAATLSGKALHQIKSLLKKGGE
;
A
#
# COMPACT_ATOMS: atom_id res chain seq x y z
N MET A 1 20.95 -25.78 7.45
CA MET A 1 20.94 -24.32 7.75
C MET A 1 19.79 -24.03 8.69
N GLN A 2 20.04 -23.45 9.85
CA GLN A 2 18.96 -23.03 10.76
C GLN A 2 18.15 -21.90 10.15
N THR A 3 16.84 -22.01 10.24
CA THR A 3 15.94 -20.93 9.80
C THR A 3 16.02 -19.73 10.77
N ALA A 4 15.64 -18.54 10.30
CA ALA A 4 15.62 -17.33 11.15
C ALA A 4 14.75 -17.52 12.42
N PHE A 5 13.62 -18.20 12.31
CA PHE A 5 12.72 -18.49 13.41
C PHE A 5 13.30 -19.50 14.41
N GLU A 6 13.96 -20.55 13.92
CA GLU A 6 14.65 -21.52 14.77
C GLU A 6 15.80 -20.88 15.55
N ARG A 7 16.53 -19.95 14.95
CA ARG A 7 17.60 -19.21 15.64
C ARG A 7 17.09 -18.30 16.74
N LEU A 8 15.91 -17.70 16.54
CA LEU A 8 15.24 -16.91 17.57
C LEU A 8 14.51 -17.78 18.61
N GLY A 9 14.43 -19.11 18.42
CA GLY A 9 13.76 -20.03 19.32
C GLY A 9 12.23 -19.88 19.34
N ILE A 10 11.63 -19.47 18.22
CA ILE A 10 10.20 -19.21 18.07
C ILE A 10 9.60 -20.03 16.92
N ALA A 11 8.28 -20.22 16.97
CA ALA A 11 7.57 -20.92 15.89
C ALA A 11 7.64 -20.14 14.56
N PRO A 12 7.68 -20.83 13.40
CA PRO A 12 7.64 -20.16 12.10
C PRO A 12 6.40 -19.28 11.88
N SER A 13 5.30 -19.55 12.59
CA SER A 13 4.06 -18.77 12.56
C SER A 13 4.01 -17.57 13.53
N ALA A 14 5.10 -17.32 14.28
CA ALA A 14 5.17 -16.25 15.27
C ALA A 14 4.91 -14.87 14.63
N GLY A 15 4.17 -14.02 15.35
CA GLY A 15 3.87 -12.67 14.97
C GLY A 15 5.02 -11.69 15.28
N GLU A 16 4.88 -10.44 14.84
CA GLU A 16 5.89 -9.39 15.07
C GLU A 16 6.19 -9.16 16.55
N SER A 17 5.17 -9.23 17.42
CA SER A 17 5.33 -9.08 18.87
C SER A 17 6.22 -10.16 19.48
N ASP A 18 6.04 -11.40 19.05
CA ASP A 18 6.79 -12.55 19.56
C ASP A 18 8.23 -12.51 19.07
N ILE A 19 8.44 -12.10 17.82
CA ILE A 19 9.78 -11.91 17.24
C ILE A 19 10.55 -10.85 18.02
N ARG A 20 9.92 -9.72 18.35
CA ARG A 20 10.56 -8.65 19.14
C ARG A 20 10.88 -9.12 20.57
N ALA A 21 9.95 -9.83 21.21
CA ALA A 21 10.16 -10.35 22.56
C ALA A 21 11.33 -11.34 22.61
N ALA A 22 11.37 -12.29 21.65
CA ALA A 22 12.47 -13.25 21.53
C ALA A 22 13.82 -12.58 21.28
N TYR A 23 13.85 -11.61 20.35
CA TYR A 23 15.04 -10.82 20.06
C TYR A 23 15.58 -10.13 21.31
N HIS A 24 14.76 -9.39 22.04
CA HIS A 24 15.18 -8.68 23.26
C HIS A 24 15.71 -9.63 24.35
N LYS A 25 15.12 -10.83 24.47
CA LYS A 25 15.59 -11.85 25.41
C LYS A 25 16.98 -12.36 25.04
N LEU A 26 17.21 -12.66 23.77
CA LEU A 26 18.50 -13.17 23.27
C LEU A 26 19.60 -12.10 23.35
N VAL A 27 19.32 -10.86 22.94
CA VAL A 27 20.28 -9.74 22.99
C VAL A 27 20.77 -9.50 24.42
N LYS A 28 19.89 -9.58 25.42
CA LYS A 28 20.29 -9.45 26.84
C LYS A 28 21.28 -10.53 27.27
N GLY A 29 21.17 -11.74 26.72
CA GLY A 29 22.06 -12.86 27.05
C GLY A 29 23.42 -12.81 26.35
N CYS A 30 23.50 -12.17 25.17
CA CYS A 30 24.70 -12.12 24.33
C CYS A 30 25.39 -10.74 24.31
N HIS A 31 24.92 -9.80 25.16
CA HIS A 31 25.49 -8.44 25.15
C HIS A 31 26.96 -8.47 25.59
N PRO A 32 27.90 -7.88 24.84
CA PRO A 32 29.32 -7.95 25.13
C PRO A 32 29.71 -7.37 26.51
N ASP A 33 28.95 -6.39 27.01
CA ASP A 33 29.15 -5.81 28.35
C ASP A 33 28.84 -6.77 29.51
N SER A 34 28.16 -7.88 29.21
CA SER A 34 27.82 -8.91 30.21
C SER A 34 28.98 -9.88 30.49
N PHE A 35 30.03 -9.80 29.71
CA PHE A 35 31.19 -10.71 29.82
C PHE A 35 32.43 -9.95 30.21
N SER A 36 33.18 -10.48 31.21
CA SER A 36 34.43 -9.90 31.66
C SER A 36 35.63 -10.42 30.89
N ASP A 37 35.51 -11.54 30.18
CA ASP A 37 36.55 -12.18 29.41
C ASP A 37 36.52 -11.73 27.93
N PRO A 38 37.64 -11.26 27.34
CA PRO A 38 37.69 -10.79 25.96
C PRO A 38 37.30 -11.84 24.92
N GLU A 39 37.57 -13.13 25.20
CA GLU A 39 37.20 -14.21 24.27
C GLU A 39 35.70 -14.46 24.29
N GLN A 40 35.07 -14.37 25.45
CA GLN A 40 33.64 -14.46 25.58
C GLN A 40 32.90 -13.24 24.99
N GLN A 41 33.50 -12.04 25.13
CA GLN A 41 32.98 -10.83 24.49
C GLN A 41 32.94 -10.97 22.96
N ARG A 42 34.01 -11.50 22.36
CA ARG A 42 34.08 -11.75 20.92
C ARG A 42 33.01 -12.75 20.46
N LYS A 43 32.86 -13.87 21.17
CA LYS A 43 31.83 -14.86 20.87
C LYS A 43 30.41 -14.28 21.01
N GLY A 44 30.17 -13.49 22.04
CA GLY A 44 28.90 -12.77 22.22
C GLY A 44 28.60 -11.80 21.08
N GLN A 45 29.62 -11.10 20.58
CA GLN A 45 29.46 -10.18 19.45
C GLN A 45 29.17 -10.91 18.15
N GLU A 46 29.84 -12.03 17.88
CA GLU A 46 29.56 -12.86 16.70
C GLU A 46 28.12 -13.42 16.74
N GLU A 47 27.67 -13.88 17.91
CA GLU A 47 26.31 -14.39 18.11
C GLU A 47 25.27 -13.28 17.97
N LEU A 48 25.54 -12.10 18.47
CA LEU A 48 24.68 -10.92 18.34
C LEU A 48 24.45 -10.55 16.86
N ILE A 49 25.49 -10.61 16.03
CA ILE A 49 25.37 -10.36 14.58
C ILE A 49 24.39 -11.36 13.95
N LEU A 50 24.52 -12.65 14.30
CA LEU A 50 23.66 -13.70 13.77
C LEU A 50 22.20 -13.56 14.23
N ILE A 51 21.99 -13.12 15.48
CA ILE A 51 20.67 -12.82 16.03
C ILE A 51 20.05 -11.62 15.31
N ASN A 52 20.81 -10.57 15.02
CA ASN A 52 20.33 -9.40 14.27
C ASN A 52 19.88 -9.79 12.86
N VAL A 53 20.67 -10.57 12.13
CA VAL A 53 20.31 -11.07 10.80
C VAL A 53 19.04 -11.93 10.85
N ALA A 54 18.94 -12.82 11.84
CA ALA A 54 17.75 -13.64 12.02
C ALA A 54 16.50 -12.79 12.35
N TYR A 55 16.65 -11.76 13.18
CA TYR A 55 15.57 -10.82 13.50
C TYR A 55 15.07 -10.09 12.25
N GLU A 56 15.96 -9.52 11.45
CA GLU A 56 15.57 -8.82 10.22
C GLU A 56 14.85 -9.74 9.24
N GLN A 57 15.35 -10.96 9.06
CA GLN A 57 14.73 -11.95 8.19
C GLN A 57 13.34 -12.38 8.70
N ALA A 58 13.22 -12.68 10.00
CA ALA A 58 11.95 -13.05 10.60
C ALA A 58 10.93 -11.92 10.53
N MET A 59 11.33 -10.67 10.83
CA MET A 59 10.48 -9.49 10.69
C MET A 59 10.03 -9.25 9.26
N LYS A 60 10.90 -9.39 8.28
CA LYS A 60 10.55 -9.28 6.86
C LYS A 60 9.51 -10.30 6.43
N ILE A 61 9.64 -11.55 6.89
CA ILE A 61 8.68 -12.62 6.61
C ILE A 61 7.35 -12.36 7.35
N ALA A 62 7.37 -11.95 8.61
CA ALA A 62 6.17 -11.63 9.38
C ALA A 62 5.43 -10.41 8.79
N CYS A 63 6.13 -9.37 8.42
CA CYS A 63 5.57 -8.19 7.77
C CYS A 63 4.93 -8.56 6.42
N SER A 64 5.57 -9.39 5.60
CA SER A 64 4.98 -9.84 4.34
C SER A 64 3.72 -10.70 4.52
N ARG A 65 3.58 -11.41 5.66
CA ARG A 65 2.35 -12.12 6.04
C ARG A 65 1.29 -11.18 6.60
N SER A 66 1.70 -10.17 7.36
CA SER A 66 0.81 -9.16 7.96
C SER A 66 0.21 -8.21 6.93
N THR A 67 0.82 -8.09 5.74
CA THR A 67 0.26 -7.33 4.60
C THR A 67 -0.92 -8.03 3.94
N VAL A 68 -1.25 -9.26 4.32
CA VAL A 68 -2.57 -9.82 4.07
C VAL A 68 -3.53 -9.17 5.06
N SER A 69 -3.88 -7.91 4.81
CA SER A 69 -5.02 -7.25 5.47
C SER A 69 -6.21 -8.21 5.35
N PRO A 70 -6.99 -8.41 6.40
CA PRO A 70 -8.17 -9.28 6.32
C PRO A 70 -8.98 -8.81 5.11
N SER A 71 -9.11 -9.70 4.14
CA SER A 71 -9.88 -9.44 2.94
C SER A 71 -11.33 -9.23 3.37
N LEU A 72 -11.96 -8.23 2.78
CA LEU A 72 -13.36 -7.90 3.07
C LEU A 72 -14.25 -8.48 1.97
N PRO A 73 -15.41 -9.04 2.31
CA PRO A 73 -16.42 -9.36 1.32
C PRO A 73 -16.69 -8.14 0.42
N CYS A 74 -16.79 -8.35 -0.88
CA CYS A 74 -16.93 -7.28 -1.87
C CYS A 74 -18.08 -6.30 -1.51
N GLU A 75 -19.22 -6.83 -1.08
CA GLU A 75 -20.37 -6.03 -0.68
C GLU A 75 -20.09 -5.11 0.51
N GLN A 76 -19.34 -5.59 1.50
CA GLN A 76 -18.95 -4.76 2.64
C GLN A 76 -17.98 -3.66 2.25
N ALA A 77 -16.97 -3.99 1.44
CA ALA A 77 -16.01 -3.01 0.92
C ALA A 77 -16.72 -1.91 0.12
N LYS A 78 -17.66 -2.28 -0.76
CA LYS A 78 -18.48 -1.35 -1.55
C LYS A 78 -19.37 -0.47 -0.66
N SER A 79 -20.05 -1.07 0.31
CA SER A 79 -20.90 -0.36 1.27
C SER A 79 -20.14 0.71 2.05
N TRP A 80 -18.95 0.37 2.54
CA TRP A 80 -18.10 1.31 3.27
C TRP A 80 -17.55 2.39 2.34
N ALA A 81 -17.13 2.03 1.15
CA ALA A 81 -16.66 2.99 0.16
C ALA A 81 -17.74 4.02 -0.20
N LYS A 82 -19.00 3.61 -0.40
CA LYS A 82 -20.14 4.52 -0.66
C LYS A 82 -20.31 5.54 0.47
N LYS A 83 -20.31 5.09 1.73
CA LYS A 83 -20.42 5.99 2.90
C LYS A 83 -19.26 6.99 3.00
N LEU A 84 -18.05 6.56 2.64
CA LEU A 84 -16.87 7.41 2.65
C LEU A 84 -16.87 8.41 1.49
N LEU A 85 -17.40 8.01 0.32
CA LEU A 85 -17.60 8.90 -0.83
C LEU A 85 -18.59 10.03 -0.50
N GLU A 86 -19.71 9.73 0.17
CA GLU A 86 -20.68 10.73 0.64
C GLU A 86 -20.01 11.78 1.57
N ARG A 87 -19.05 11.33 2.38
CA ARG A 87 -18.27 12.18 3.27
C ARG A 87 -17.06 12.84 2.60
N LYS A 88 -16.86 12.63 1.29
CA LYS A 88 -15.71 13.11 0.50
C LYS A 88 -14.35 12.61 1.03
N GLN A 89 -14.34 11.48 1.73
CA GLN A 89 -13.12 10.85 2.26
C GLN A 89 -12.57 9.85 1.22
N PHE A 90 -12.08 10.38 0.10
CA PHE A 90 -11.71 9.59 -1.07
C PHE A 90 -10.55 8.62 -0.83
N GLU A 91 -9.52 9.02 -0.09
CA GLU A 91 -8.36 8.17 0.22
C GLU A 91 -8.77 6.94 1.05
N LEU A 92 -9.62 7.15 2.06
CA LEU A 92 -10.13 6.06 2.89
C LEU A 92 -11.07 5.14 2.09
N ALA A 93 -11.88 5.70 1.18
CA ALA A 93 -12.72 4.91 0.30
C ALA A 93 -11.87 4.00 -0.60
N LEU A 94 -10.80 4.52 -1.19
CA LEU A 94 -9.87 3.74 -2.01
C LEU A 94 -9.20 2.63 -1.20
N LEU A 95 -8.81 2.93 0.04
CA LEU A 95 -8.21 1.95 0.96
C LEU A 95 -9.20 0.82 1.30
N GLN A 96 -10.49 1.12 1.53
CA GLN A 96 -11.48 0.09 1.80
C GLN A 96 -11.75 -0.79 0.56
N LEU A 97 -11.85 -0.18 -0.62
CA LEU A 97 -11.99 -0.91 -1.88
C LEU A 97 -10.80 -1.84 -2.14
N SER A 98 -9.56 -1.42 -1.79
CA SER A 98 -8.37 -2.25 -2.00
C SER A 98 -8.35 -3.52 -1.15
N LYS A 99 -9.12 -3.57 -0.05
CA LYS A 99 -9.26 -4.76 0.82
C LYS A 99 -10.29 -5.78 0.32
N SER A 100 -11.00 -5.49 -0.77
CA SER A 100 -12.03 -6.38 -1.32
C SER A 100 -11.42 -7.68 -1.86
N GLU A 101 -12.05 -8.81 -1.54
CA GLU A 101 -11.66 -10.14 -2.04
C GLU A 101 -11.87 -10.29 -3.54
N SER A 102 -12.91 -9.67 -4.06
CA SER A 102 -13.28 -9.70 -5.48
C SER A 102 -13.58 -8.31 -6.01
N LYS A 103 -13.56 -8.17 -7.31
CA LYS A 103 -13.77 -6.90 -8.02
C LYS A 103 -14.82 -7.12 -9.09
N ASP A 104 -16.03 -6.60 -8.87
CA ASP A 104 -17.12 -6.58 -9.83
C ASP A 104 -17.22 -5.24 -10.57
N ALA A 105 -18.19 -5.11 -11.48
CA ALA A 105 -18.39 -3.88 -12.24
C ALA A 105 -18.69 -2.67 -11.35
N GLU A 106 -19.48 -2.87 -10.29
CA GLU A 106 -19.80 -1.83 -9.33
C GLU A 106 -18.57 -1.39 -8.52
N TRP A 107 -17.71 -2.34 -8.14
CA TRP A 107 -16.43 -2.05 -7.48
C TRP A 107 -15.56 -1.12 -8.35
N PHE A 108 -15.45 -1.40 -9.64
CA PHE A 108 -14.69 -0.55 -10.58
C PHE A 108 -15.34 0.82 -10.77
N SER A 109 -16.67 0.90 -10.77
CA SER A 109 -17.38 2.19 -10.82
C SER A 109 -17.08 3.03 -9.59
N LEU A 110 -17.16 2.47 -8.38
CA LEU A 110 -16.85 3.15 -7.12
C LEU A 110 -15.37 3.58 -7.06
N GLN A 111 -14.46 2.75 -7.57
CA GLN A 111 -13.05 3.12 -7.70
C GLN A 111 -12.89 4.33 -8.63
N GLY A 112 -13.60 4.37 -9.75
CA GLY A 112 -13.61 5.49 -10.68
C GLY A 112 -14.11 6.78 -10.04
N ASP A 113 -15.19 6.72 -9.29
CA ASP A 113 -15.74 7.87 -8.53
C ASP A 113 -14.73 8.37 -7.49
N THR A 114 -14.11 7.46 -6.76
CA THR A 114 -13.09 7.77 -5.76
C THR A 114 -11.88 8.47 -6.37
N LEU A 115 -11.35 7.93 -7.47
CA LEU A 115 -10.20 8.48 -8.19
C LEU A 115 -10.53 9.84 -8.84
N THR A 116 -11.79 10.03 -9.28
CA THR A 116 -12.27 11.34 -9.76
C THR A 116 -12.24 12.38 -8.65
N GLY A 117 -12.65 12.03 -7.44
CA GLY A 117 -12.55 12.88 -6.25
C GLY A 117 -11.12 13.27 -5.90
N LEU A 118 -10.17 12.35 -6.09
CA LEU A 118 -8.73 12.58 -5.94
C LEU A 118 -8.08 13.31 -7.13
N LYS A 119 -8.86 13.70 -8.13
CA LYS A 119 -8.40 14.34 -9.39
C LYS A 119 -7.42 13.48 -10.21
N GLN A 120 -7.41 12.18 -9.98
CA GLN A 120 -6.61 11.20 -10.74
C GLN A 120 -7.39 10.72 -11.97
N TYR A 121 -7.61 11.64 -12.93
CA TYR A 121 -8.53 11.44 -14.06
C TYR A 121 -8.15 10.31 -15.01
N THR A 122 -6.86 10.05 -15.21
CA THR A 122 -6.37 8.92 -16.02
C THR A 122 -6.76 7.58 -15.43
N SER A 123 -6.48 7.39 -14.16
CA SER A 123 -6.81 6.15 -13.44
C SER A 123 -8.32 5.98 -13.27
N ALA A 124 -9.05 7.08 -13.03
CA ALA A 124 -10.52 7.08 -12.97
C ALA A 124 -11.14 6.60 -14.29
N HIS A 125 -10.67 7.11 -15.43
CA HIS A 125 -11.15 6.69 -16.74
C HIS A 125 -10.89 5.19 -17.00
N GLN A 126 -9.71 4.68 -16.61
CA GLN A 126 -9.40 3.26 -16.71
C GLN A 126 -10.34 2.40 -15.87
N ALA A 127 -10.66 2.83 -14.65
CA ALA A 127 -11.59 2.13 -13.76
C ALA A 127 -13.02 2.09 -14.36
N PHE A 128 -13.55 3.21 -14.83
CA PHE A 128 -14.87 3.22 -15.48
C PHE A 128 -14.89 2.36 -16.76
N ARG A 129 -13.84 2.35 -17.56
CA ARG A 129 -13.74 1.44 -18.71
C ARG A 129 -13.74 -0.03 -18.29
N ALA A 130 -13.14 -0.36 -17.14
CA ALA A 130 -13.19 -1.72 -16.61
C ALA A 130 -14.63 -2.11 -16.23
N ALA A 131 -15.38 -1.21 -15.58
CA ALA A 131 -16.79 -1.45 -15.27
C ALA A 131 -17.62 -1.70 -16.54
N VAL A 132 -17.43 -0.88 -17.59
CA VAL A 132 -18.14 -1.07 -18.88
C VAL A 132 -17.76 -2.39 -19.55
N ARG A 133 -16.51 -2.85 -19.44
CA ARG A 133 -16.11 -4.16 -20.02
C ARG A 133 -16.79 -5.34 -19.33
N MET A 134 -17.06 -5.22 -18.03
CA MET A 134 -17.77 -6.26 -17.29
C MET A 134 -19.27 -6.26 -17.56
N GLU A 135 -19.87 -5.07 -17.66
CA GLU A 135 -21.29 -4.89 -17.94
C GLU A 135 -21.51 -3.90 -19.10
N PRO A 136 -21.36 -4.34 -20.37
CA PRO A 136 -21.44 -3.45 -21.52
C PRO A 136 -22.79 -2.78 -21.74
N ASN A 137 -23.87 -3.42 -21.28
CA ASN A 137 -25.25 -2.94 -21.44
C ASN A 137 -25.70 -1.98 -20.33
N ASN A 138 -24.88 -1.76 -19.31
CA ASN A 138 -25.20 -0.86 -18.22
C ASN A 138 -24.97 0.60 -18.64
N LEU A 139 -26.07 1.32 -18.83
CA LEU A 139 -26.05 2.72 -19.29
C LEU A 139 -25.36 3.66 -18.31
N ALA A 140 -25.46 3.39 -17.00
CA ALA A 140 -24.82 4.21 -15.99
C ALA A 140 -23.28 4.13 -16.09
N TYR A 141 -22.73 2.92 -16.26
CA TYR A 141 -21.27 2.77 -16.42
C TYR A 141 -20.76 3.38 -17.72
N ARG A 142 -21.52 3.26 -18.83
CA ARG A 142 -21.19 3.93 -20.10
C ARG A 142 -21.16 5.45 -19.94
N ARG A 143 -22.14 6.01 -19.26
CA ARG A 143 -22.18 7.46 -18.98
C ARG A 143 -21.01 7.91 -18.14
N ASN A 144 -20.70 7.20 -17.05
CA ASN A 144 -19.57 7.52 -16.19
C ASN A 144 -18.24 7.46 -16.96
N ALA A 145 -18.08 6.47 -17.86
CA ALA A 145 -16.89 6.37 -18.70
C ALA A 145 -16.74 7.58 -19.66
N LEU A 146 -17.85 8.01 -20.30
CA LEU A 146 -17.86 9.19 -21.17
C LEU A 146 -17.55 10.48 -20.38
N ASP A 147 -18.17 10.67 -19.23
CA ASP A 147 -17.94 11.84 -18.38
C ASP A 147 -16.47 11.89 -17.90
N SER A 148 -15.90 10.73 -17.56
CA SER A 148 -14.50 10.64 -17.16
C SER A 148 -13.54 10.97 -18.30
N GLU A 149 -13.86 10.58 -19.54
CA GLU A 149 -13.08 10.93 -20.72
C GLU A 149 -13.10 12.45 -20.98
N MET A 150 -14.28 13.08 -20.85
CA MET A 150 -14.40 14.53 -21.00
C MET A 150 -13.57 15.27 -19.93
N ARG A 151 -13.62 14.82 -18.67
CA ARG A 151 -12.80 15.39 -17.59
C ARG A 151 -11.30 15.22 -17.85
N LEU A 152 -10.89 14.07 -18.35
CA LEU A 152 -9.49 13.79 -18.70
C LEU A 152 -9.02 14.73 -19.82
N LYS A 153 -9.79 14.90 -20.90
CA LYS A 153 -9.49 15.84 -21.99
C LYS A 153 -9.39 17.28 -21.48
N LYS A 154 -10.33 17.70 -20.62
CA LYS A 154 -10.31 19.03 -20.00
C LYS A 154 -9.06 19.25 -19.13
N ALA A 155 -8.68 18.28 -18.33
CA ALA A 155 -7.48 18.35 -17.49
C ALA A 155 -6.21 18.45 -18.34
N ALA A 156 -6.11 17.69 -19.42
CA ALA A 156 -4.98 17.74 -20.36
C ALA A 156 -4.86 19.12 -21.05
N THR A 157 -5.97 19.72 -21.48
CA THR A 157 -5.96 21.06 -22.09
C THR A 157 -5.58 22.16 -21.12
N LEU A 158 -6.01 22.08 -19.86
CA LEU A 158 -5.61 23.04 -18.82
C LEU A 158 -4.12 22.94 -18.50
N SER A 159 -3.59 21.73 -18.38
CA SER A 159 -2.16 21.49 -18.17
C SER A 159 -1.32 22.03 -19.35
N GLY A 160 -1.77 21.82 -20.58
CA GLY A 160 -1.10 22.35 -21.76
C GLY A 160 -1.06 23.88 -21.81
N LYS A 161 -2.16 24.55 -21.44
CA LYS A 161 -2.22 26.02 -21.36
C LYS A 161 -1.30 26.57 -20.27
N ALA A 162 -1.26 25.95 -19.10
CA ALA A 162 -0.37 26.35 -18.00
C ALA A 162 1.11 26.21 -18.39
N LEU A 163 1.49 25.11 -19.04
CA LEU A 163 2.85 24.89 -19.55
C LEU A 163 3.24 25.95 -20.62
N HIS A 164 2.31 26.32 -21.50
CA HIS A 164 2.56 27.36 -22.50
C HIS A 164 2.76 28.74 -21.86
N GLN A 165 1.96 29.08 -20.83
CA GLN A 165 2.12 30.34 -20.09
C GLN A 165 3.48 30.39 -19.37
N ILE A 166 3.88 29.31 -18.68
CA ILE A 166 5.19 29.24 -18.00
C ILE A 166 6.33 29.42 -19.02
N LYS A 167 6.28 28.74 -20.17
CA LYS A 167 7.28 28.91 -21.22
C LYS A 167 7.33 30.34 -21.77
N SER A 168 6.19 30.99 -21.90
CA SER A 168 6.14 32.39 -22.39
C SER A 168 6.72 33.40 -21.38
N LEU A 169 6.52 33.14 -20.09
CA LEU A 169 7.09 33.96 -18.99
C LEU A 169 8.62 33.79 -18.90
N LEU A 170 9.12 32.55 -19.00
CA LEU A 170 10.55 32.28 -19.00
C LEU A 170 11.27 32.90 -20.21
N LYS A 171 10.60 33.01 -21.36
CA LYS A 171 11.16 33.63 -22.56
C LYS A 171 11.21 35.17 -22.47
N LYS A 172 10.31 35.79 -21.69
CA LYS A 172 10.27 37.24 -21.46
C LYS A 172 11.20 37.72 -20.34
N GLY A 173 11.64 36.85 -19.44
CA GLY A 173 12.54 37.20 -18.36
C GLY A 173 14.04 36.95 -18.65
N GLY A 174 14.37 36.61 -19.89
CA GLY A 174 15.75 36.36 -20.37
C GLY A 174 16.32 37.44 -21.29
N GLU A 175 15.67 38.58 -21.43
CA GLU A 175 16.17 39.81 -22.00
C GLU A 175 16.40 40.82 -20.84
#